data_ae6c7efb3d5c3647d09134cac75c138c
#
_entry.id   ae6c7efb3d5c3647d09134cac75c138c
#
_cell.length_a   1.000
_cell.length_b   1.000
_cell.length_c   1.000
_cell.angle_alpha   90.00
_cell.angle_beta   90.00
_cell.angle_gamma   90.00
#
_symmetry.space_group_name_H-M   'P 1'
#
loop_
_entity.id
_entity.type
_entity.pdbx_description
1 polymer ?
#
loop_
_entity_poly.entity_id
_entity_poly.type
_entity_poly.pdbx_seq_one_letter_code
_entity_poly.pdbx_strand_id
1 'polypeptide(L)'
;MSTAKVGFEEDLWKSADKLRNNMDPAEYKHVVLGLIFLKYISDSFEEKQNELKKIKYADPEDRDEYLADNIFWVPKKARWSYIKNNAKKPEIGQIIDDAMVSIEKENERLKGVLNKNYARPTLDKRILGELVDLITNIKV
;
A
#
# COMPACT_ATOMS: atom_id res chain seq x y z
N MET A 1 -21.54 -9.08 2.46
CA MET A 1 -20.48 -8.11 2.44
C MET A 1 -19.62 -8.17 3.70
N SER A 2 -20.21 -7.92 4.81
CA SER A 2 -19.50 -7.73 6.07
C SER A 2 -18.82 -8.99 6.61
N THR A 3 -19.45 -10.15 6.48
CA THR A 3 -18.92 -11.40 7.06
C THR A 3 -17.55 -11.77 6.47
N ALA A 4 -17.44 -11.70 5.15
CA ALA A 4 -16.17 -12.00 4.49
C ALA A 4 -15.09 -10.98 4.87
N LYS A 5 -15.46 -9.71 5.03
CA LYS A 5 -14.54 -8.66 5.41
C LYS A 5 -14.04 -8.84 6.84
N VAL A 6 -14.92 -9.24 7.75
CA VAL A 6 -14.54 -9.50 9.13
C VAL A 6 -13.57 -10.69 9.21
N GLY A 7 -13.88 -11.77 8.49
CA GLY A 7 -13.00 -12.93 8.45
C GLY A 7 -11.62 -12.61 7.88
N PHE A 8 -11.57 -11.77 6.86
CA PHE A 8 -10.33 -11.30 6.27
C PHE A 8 -9.49 -10.53 7.30
N GLU A 9 -10.09 -9.64 8.05
CA GLU A 9 -9.36 -8.85 9.04
C GLU A 9 -8.75 -9.74 10.13
N GLU A 10 -9.50 -10.72 10.62
CA GLU A 10 -8.99 -11.66 11.63
C GLU A 10 -7.81 -12.46 11.09
N ASP A 11 -7.94 -12.99 9.89
CA ASP A 11 -6.87 -13.78 9.27
C ASP A 11 -5.62 -12.94 9.03
N LEU A 12 -5.81 -11.69 8.61
CA LEU A 12 -4.70 -10.76 8.43
C LEU A 12 -3.93 -10.58 9.73
N TRP A 13 -4.62 -10.25 10.81
CA TRP A 13 -3.96 -9.98 12.08
C TRP A 13 -3.29 -11.24 12.66
N LYS A 14 -3.91 -12.40 12.53
CA LYS A 14 -3.30 -13.66 12.98
C LYS A 14 -2.02 -13.96 12.21
N SER A 15 -2.06 -13.81 10.90
CA SER A 15 -0.90 -14.08 10.06
C SER A 15 0.20 -13.07 10.31
N ALA A 16 -0.17 -11.80 10.45
CA ALA A 16 0.78 -10.73 10.70
C ALA A 16 1.46 -10.89 12.05
N ASP A 17 0.72 -11.30 13.08
CA ASP A 17 1.29 -11.51 14.41
C ASP A 17 2.43 -12.52 14.42
N LYS A 18 2.39 -13.50 13.53
CA LYS A 18 3.48 -14.48 13.41
C LYS A 18 4.77 -13.84 12.93
N LEU A 19 4.67 -12.73 12.21
CA LEU A 19 5.82 -12.01 11.66
C LEU A 19 6.31 -10.89 12.56
N ARG A 20 5.59 -10.62 13.65
CA ARG A 20 5.88 -9.46 14.51
C ARG A 20 7.25 -9.53 15.18
N ASN A 21 7.69 -10.73 15.53
CA ASN A 21 8.95 -10.94 16.23
C ASN A 21 8.96 -10.17 17.55
N ASN A 22 9.99 -9.36 17.82
CA ASN A 22 10.13 -8.61 19.08
C ASN A 22 9.65 -7.17 18.99
N MET A 23 8.89 -6.84 17.97
CA MET A 23 8.41 -5.47 17.77
C MET A 23 7.30 -5.14 18.77
N ASP A 24 7.28 -3.90 19.25
CA ASP A 24 6.21 -3.41 20.09
C ASP A 24 4.86 -3.52 19.39
N PRO A 25 3.81 -4.03 20.07
CA PRO A 25 2.52 -4.24 19.41
C PRO A 25 1.91 -2.99 18.78
N ALA A 26 2.04 -1.83 19.43
CA ALA A 26 1.50 -0.59 18.87
C ALA A 26 2.25 -0.19 17.61
N GLU A 27 3.58 -0.31 17.64
CA GLU A 27 4.42 -0.01 16.48
C GLU A 27 4.09 -0.95 15.32
N TYR A 28 3.93 -2.23 15.61
CA TYR A 28 3.61 -3.22 14.60
C TYR A 28 2.28 -2.93 13.92
N LYS A 29 1.27 -2.54 14.70
CA LYS A 29 -0.03 -2.14 14.16
C LYS A 29 0.10 -0.97 13.19
N HIS A 30 0.89 0.02 13.53
CA HIS A 30 1.10 1.18 12.65
C HIS A 30 1.75 0.77 11.32
N VAL A 31 2.73 -0.12 11.39
CA VAL A 31 3.38 -0.63 10.18
C VAL A 31 2.38 -1.34 9.29
N VAL A 32 1.60 -2.26 9.85
CA VAL A 32 0.64 -3.05 9.09
C VAL A 32 -0.47 -2.18 8.52
N LEU A 33 -1.04 -1.28 9.33
CA LEU A 33 -2.12 -0.41 8.87
C LEU A 33 -1.67 0.53 7.76
N GLY A 34 -0.44 1.03 7.85
CA GLY A 34 0.12 1.86 6.79
C GLY A 34 0.21 1.11 5.47
N LEU A 35 0.67 -0.14 5.52
CA LEU A 35 0.77 -0.97 4.32
C LEU A 35 -0.61 -1.29 3.74
N ILE A 36 -1.59 -1.58 4.59
CA ILE A 36 -2.96 -1.85 4.15
C ILE A 36 -3.54 -0.62 3.45
N PHE A 37 -3.31 0.57 4.02
CA PHE A 37 -3.79 1.80 3.42
C PHE A 37 -3.14 2.04 2.06
N LEU A 38 -1.83 1.81 1.96
CA LEU A 38 -1.11 1.91 0.69
C LEU A 38 -1.68 0.94 -0.34
N LYS A 39 -1.94 -0.30 0.08
CA LYS A 39 -2.54 -1.31 -0.79
C LYS A 39 -3.92 -0.87 -1.27
N TYR A 40 -4.74 -0.34 -0.37
CA TYR A 40 -6.07 0.15 -0.71
C TYR A 40 -6.01 1.27 -1.74
N ILE A 41 -5.13 2.25 -1.53
CA ILE A 41 -4.96 3.36 -2.46
C ILE A 41 -4.55 2.84 -3.83
N SER A 42 -3.58 1.93 -3.86
CA SER A 42 -3.07 1.37 -5.11
C SER A 42 -4.11 0.51 -5.82
N ASP A 43 -4.86 -0.31 -5.10
CA ASP A 43 -5.90 -1.16 -5.69
C ASP A 43 -7.00 -0.32 -6.32
N SER A 44 -7.42 0.73 -5.63
CA SER A 44 -8.42 1.66 -6.14
C SER A 44 -7.95 2.33 -7.43
N PHE A 45 -6.68 2.74 -7.46
CA PHE A 45 -6.07 3.32 -8.64
C PHE A 45 -6.02 2.32 -9.80
N GLU A 46 -5.56 1.10 -9.53
CA GLU A 46 -5.43 0.07 -10.58
C GLU A 46 -6.78 -0.33 -11.16
N GLU A 47 -7.81 -0.38 -10.32
CA GLU A 47 -9.16 -0.68 -10.78
C GLU A 47 -9.64 0.38 -11.77
N LYS A 48 -9.44 1.66 -11.44
CA LYS A 48 -9.79 2.75 -12.34
C LYS A 48 -8.93 2.71 -13.61
N GLN A 49 -7.65 2.42 -13.48
CA GLN A 49 -6.75 2.30 -14.61
C GLN A 49 -7.24 1.25 -15.60
N ASN A 50 -7.67 0.09 -15.07
CA ASN A 50 -8.18 -0.99 -15.91
C ASN A 50 -9.47 -0.60 -16.62
N GLU A 51 -10.34 0.16 -15.96
CA GLU A 51 -11.55 0.69 -16.60
C GLU A 51 -11.19 1.62 -17.77
N LEU A 52 -10.23 2.53 -17.53
CA LEU A 52 -9.82 3.48 -18.56
C LEU A 52 -9.19 2.80 -19.76
N LYS A 53 -8.47 1.72 -19.55
CA LYS A 53 -7.85 0.95 -20.66
C LYS A 53 -8.90 0.36 -21.60
N LYS A 54 -10.12 0.15 -21.12
CA LYS A 54 -11.21 -0.39 -21.91
C LYS A 54 -11.99 0.66 -22.66
N ILE A 55 -11.77 1.94 -22.35
CA ILE A 55 -12.49 3.04 -22.96
C ILE A 55 -11.66 3.62 -24.09
N LYS A 56 -12.24 3.63 -25.30
CA LYS A 56 -11.57 4.20 -26.47
C LYS A 56 -11.38 5.71 -26.24
N TYR A 57 -10.19 6.20 -26.52
CA TYR A 57 -9.78 7.60 -26.38
C TYR A 57 -9.55 8.08 -24.96
N ALA A 58 -9.75 7.24 -23.93
CA ALA A 58 -9.38 7.60 -22.58
C ALA A 58 -7.87 7.39 -22.36
N ASP A 59 -7.26 8.25 -21.56
CA ASP A 59 -5.84 8.14 -21.22
C ASP A 59 -5.69 7.64 -19.79
N PRO A 60 -5.21 6.41 -19.60
CA PRO A 60 -5.02 5.86 -18.24
C PRO A 60 -3.97 6.60 -17.40
N GLU A 61 -3.19 7.50 -18.01
CA GLU A 61 -2.21 8.32 -17.28
C GLU A 61 -2.68 9.75 -17.07
N ASP A 62 -3.93 10.07 -17.40
CA ASP A 62 -4.50 11.39 -17.18
C ASP A 62 -5.03 11.49 -15.74
N ARG A 63 -4.38 12.32 -14.93
CA ARG A 63 -4.75 12.49 -13.52
C ARG A 63 -6.18 12.93 -13.31
N ASP A 64 -6.69 13.75 -14.22
CA ASP A 64 -8.05 14.28 -14.09
C ASP A 64 -9.10 13.18 -14.12
N GLU A 65 -8.82 12.08 -14.82
CA GLU A 65 -9.73 10.94 -14.86
C GLU A 65 -9.91 10.30 -13.48
N TYR A 66 -8.86 10.33 -12.66
CA TYR A 66 -8.91 9.76 -11.31
C TYR A 66 -9.52 10.74 -10.32
N LEU A 67 -9.12 12.01 -10.41
CA LEU A 67 -9.62 13.04 -9.52
C LEU A 67 -11.14 13.23 -9.67
N ALA A 68 -11.66 13.08 -10.87
CA ALA A 68 -13.09 13.20 -11.12
C ALA A 68 -13.90 12.16 -10.33
N ASP A 69 -13.30 10.99 -10.08
CA ASP A 69 -13.95 9.91 -9.34
C ASP A 69 -13.46 9.82 -7.89
N ASN A 70 -12.77 10.84 -7.39
CA ASN A 70 -12.23 10.89 -6.03
C ASN A 70 -11.24 9.76 -5.76
N ILE A 71 -10.48 9.36 -6.76
CA ILE A 71 -9.44 8.35 -6.66
C ILE A 71 -8.09 9.05 -6.59
N PHE A 72 -7.26 8.68 -5.60
CA PHE A 72 -5.93 9.26 -5.45
C PHE A 72 -5.04 8.83 -6.60
N TRP A 73 -4.26 9.79 -7.11
CA TRP A 73 -3.26 9.48 -8.14
C TRP A 73 -2.07 8.76 -7.52
N VAL A 74 -1.64 7.66 -8.14
CA VAL A 74 -0.50 6.88 -7.63
C VAL A 74 0.61 6.87 -8.67
N PRO A 75 1.75 7.53 -8.40
CA PRO A 75 2.91 7.48 -9.29
C PRO A 75 3.40 6.05 -9.49
N LYS A 76 4.06 5.80 -10.61
CA LYS A 76 4.46 4.43 -10.99
C LYS A 76 5.23 3.69 -9.93
N LYS A 77 6.19 4.35 -9.26
CA LYS A 77 7.01 3.71 -8.21
C LYS A 77 6.30 3.60 -6.87
N ALA A 78 5.08 4.11 -6.77
CA ALA A 78 4.27 3.98 -5.56
C ALA A 78 3.17 2.94 -5.71
N ARG A 79 3.00 2.37 -6.89
CA ARG A 79 1.97 1.36 -7.14
C ARG A 79 2.35 0.05 -6.48
N TRP A 80 1.36 -0.66 -5.98
CA TRP A 80 1.62 -1.90 -5.23
C TRP A 80 2.39 -2.93 -6.06
N SER A 81 2.14 -3.00 -7.35
CA SER A 81 2.88 -3.91 -8.23
C SER A 81 4.39 -3.67 -8.17
N TYR A 82 4.80 -2.39 -8.14
CA TYR A 82 6.21 -2.05 -8.02
C TYR A 82 6.76 -2.45 -6.65
N ILE A 83 6.02 -2.14 -5.59
CA ILE A 83 6.42 -2.46 -4.21
C ILE A 83 6.54 -3.97 -4.03
N LYS A 84 5.55 -4.71 -4.50
CA LYS A 84 5.53 -6.17 -4.44
C LYS A 84 6.76 -6.78 -5.13
N ASN A 85 7.08 -6.28 -6.31
CA ASN A 85 8.20 -6.80 -7.09
C ASN A 85 9.56 -6.52 -6.44
N ASN A 86 9.61 -5.59 -5.49
CA ASN A 86 10.83 -5.23 -4.79
C ASN A 86 10.82 -5.63 -3.31
N ALA A 87 9.85 -6.45 -2.91
CA ALA A 87 9.62 -6.78 -1.50
C ALA A 87 10.80 -7.49 -0.83
N LYS A 88 11.58 -8.25 -1.61
CA LYS A 88 12.72 -9.02 -1.06
C LYS A 88 14.02 -8.24 -1.04
N LYS A 89 14.03 -7.01 -1.52
CA LYS A 89 15.23 -6.18 -1.54
C LYS A 89 15.48 -5.55 -0.18
N PRO A 90 16.75 -5.39 0.22
CA PRO A 90 17.06 -4.69 1.48
C PRO A 90 16.53 -3.27 1.52
N GLU A 91 16.34 -2.64 0.36
CA GLU A 91 15.84 -1.28 0.23
C GLU A 91 14.33 -1.15 0.35
N ILE A 92 13.62 -2.25 0.65
CA ILE A 92 12.15 -2.22 0.66
C ILE A 92 11.58 -1.12 1.57
N GLY A 93 12.23 -0.86 2.70
CA GLY A 93 11.79 0.22 3.60
C GLY A 93 11.84 1.58 2.94
N GLN A 94 12.95 1.87 2.26
CA GLN A 94 13.09 3.14 1.56
C GLN A 94 12.12 3.23 0.38
N ILE A 95 11.91 2.11 -0.30
CA ILE A 95 10.96 2.07 -1.42
C ILE A 95 9.55 2.43 -0.93
N ILE A 96 9.14 1.90 0.21
CA ILE A 96 7.83 2.21 0.79
C ILE A 96 7.77 3.67 1.23
N ASP A 97 8.80 4.18 1.91
CA ASP A 97 8.83 5.57 2.33
C ASP A 97 8.76 6.51 1.13
N ASP A 98 9.49 6.22 0.07
CA ASP A 98 9.46 7.02 -1.16
C ASP A 98 8.08 6.98 -1.81
N ALA A 99 7.41 5.84 -1.75
CA ALA A 99 6.05 5.70 -2.26
C ALA A 99 5.09 6.60 -1.49
N MET A 100 5.17 6.58 -0.16
CA MET A 100 4.32 7.42 0.68
C MET A 100 4.55 8.90 0.40
N VAL A 101 5.81 9.31 0.30
CA VAL A 101 6.15 10.71 0.00
C VAL A 101 5.59 11.13 -1.35
N SER A 102 5.75 10.29 -2.37
CA SER A 102 5.29 10.64 -3.72
C SER A 102 3.77 10.70 -3.81
N ILE A 103 3.06 9.83 -3.10
CA ILE A 103 1.60 9.86 -3.07
C ILE A 103 1.10 11.14 -2.38
N GLU A 104 1.71 11.52 -1.27
CA GLU A 104 1.35 12.76 -0.58
C GLU A 104 1.63 13.99 -1.44
N LYS A 105 2.75 13.98 -2.16
CA LYS A 105 3.12 15.08 -3.04
C LYS A 105 2.10 15.28 -4.14
N GLU A 106 1.54 14.21 -4.67
CA GLU A 106 0.59 14.28 -5.77
C GLU A 106 -0.87 14.42 -5.31
N ASN A 107 -1.12 14.25 -4.01
CA ASN A 107 -2.49 14.28 -3.46
C ASN A 107 -2.49 15.12 -2.20
N GLU A 108 -2.79 16.39 -2.35
CA GLU A 108 -2.74 17.34 -1.24
C GLU A 108 -3.59 16.91 -0.04
N ARG A 109 -4.70 16.23 -0.29
CA ARG A 109 -5.59 15.75 0.76
C ARG A 109 -4.94 14.70 1.68
N LEU A 110 -3.87 14.07 1.22
CA LEU A 110 -3.15 13.07 2.01
C LEU A 110 -1.89 13.61 2.67
N LYS A 111 -1.61 14.91 2.51
CA LYS A 111 -0.40 15.51 3.04
C LYS A 111 -0.32 15.33 4.55
N GLY A 112 0.79 14.72 5.00
CA GLY A 112 1.02 14.47 6.42
C GLY A 112 0.25 13.30 7.01
N VAL A 113 -0.52 12.58 6.20
CA VAL A 113 -1.36 11.48 6.67
C VAL A 113 -0.63 10.15 6.66
N LEU A 114 0.24 9.93 5.69
CA LEU A 114 0.87 8.63 5.49
C LEU A 114 2.09 8.43 6.38
N ASN A 115 2.26 7.21 6.84
CA ASN A 115 3.40 6.82 7.67
C ASN A 115 4.66 6.69 6.79
N LYS A 116 5.79 7.23 7.26
CA LYS A 116 7.03 7.25 6.49
C LYS A 116 8.23 6.73 7.28
N ASN A 117 8.03 5.74 8.13
CA ASN A 117 9.08 5.21 9.00
C ASN A 117 9.51 3.80 8.66
N TYR A 118 9.36 3.40 7.40
CA TYR A 118 9.67 2.02 7.00
C TYR A 118 11.16 1.79 6.76
N ALA A 119 11.92 2.84 6.50
CA ALA A 119 13.36 2.72 6.26
C ALA A 119 14.20 2.66 7.53
N ARG A 120 13.60 2.90 8.70
CA ARG A 120 14.37 2.98 9.95
C ARG A 120 15.13 1.67 10.22
N PRO A 121 16.36 1.73 10.76
CA PRO A 121 17.16 0.52 10.98
C PRO A 121 16.55 -0.49 11.95
N THR A 122 15.69 -0.02 12.86
CA THR A 122 15.06 -0.91 13.85
C THR A 122 13.96 -1.77 13.26
N LEU A 123 13.50 -1.47 12.04
CA LEU A 123 12.49 -2.27 11.37
C LEU A 123 13.18 -3.32 10.48
N ASP A 124 12.95 -4.60 10.80
CA ASP A 124 13.53 -5.72 10.06
C ASP A 124 12.99 -5.74 8.64
N LYS A 125 13.88 -5.61 7.65
CA LYS A 125 13.47 -5.53 6.25
C LYS A 125 12.95 -6.86 5.70
N ARG A 126 13.44 -7.97 6.23
CA ARG A 126 12.92 -9.29 5.85
C ARG A 126 11.46 -9.43 6.28
N ILE A 127 11.16 -9.04 7.51
CA ILE A 127 9.79 -9.08 8.02
C ILE A 127 8.91 -8.14 7.23
N LEU A 128 9.42 -6.96 6.90
CA LEU A 128 8.67 -5.99 6.10
C LEU A 128 8.32 -6.57 4.72
N GLY A 129 9.27 -7.23 4.08
CA GLY A 129 9.03 -7.90 2.80
C GLY A 129 7.98 -9.00 2.91
N GLU A 130 8.02 -9.78 3.99
CA GLU A 130 7.02 -10.82 4.23
C GLU A 130 5.62 -10.23 4.44
N LEU A 131 5.53 -9.09 5.12
CA LEU A 131 4.25 -8.38 5.29
C LEU A 131 3.71 -7.90 3.95
N VAL A 132 4.59 -7.38 3.08
CA VAL A 132 4.16 -6.97 1.74
C VAL A 132 3.60 -8.16 0.98
N ASP A 133 4.27 -9.31 1.04
CA ASP A 133 3.78 -10.51 0.37
C ASP A 133 2.44 -10.98 0.92
N LEU A 134 2.28 -10.94 2.24
CA LEU A 134 1.04 -11.32 2.88
C LEU A 134 -0.12 -10.41 2.43
N ILE A 135 0.10 -9.11 2.47
CA ILE A 135 -0.93 -8.13 2.11
C ILE A 135 -1.26 -8.18 0.62
N THR A 136 -0.28 -8.55 -0.21
CA THR A 136 -0.49 -8.70 -1.66
C THR A 136 -1.63 -9.66 -1.98
N ASN A 137 -1.78 -10.72 -1.20
CA ASN A 137 -2.78 -11.75 -1.45
C ASN A 137 -4.16 -11.43 -0.89
N ILE A 138 -4.32 -10.23 -0.36
CA ILE A 138 -5.56 -9.82 0.28
C ILE A 138 -6.24 -8.76 -0.58
N LYS A 139 -7.54 -8.96 -0.81
CA LYS A 139 -8.36 -7.94 -1.46
C LYS A 139 -8.97 -7.04 -0.41
N VAL A 140 -8.68 -5.79 -0.53
CA VAL A 140 -9.16 -4.78 0.42
C VAL A 140 -10.42 -4.09 -0.07
#